data_1ced28ed62907c3ea6655436814e7552
#
_entry.id   1ced28ed62907c3ea6655436814e7552
#
_cell.length_a   1.000
_cell.length_b   1.000
_cell.length_c   1.000
_cell.angle_alpha   90.00
_cell.angle_beta   90.00
_cell.angle_gamma   90.00
#
_symmetry.space_group_name_H-M   'P 1'
#
loop_
_entity.id
_entity.type
_entity.pdbx_description
1 polymer ?
#
loop_
_entity_poly.entity_id
_entity_poly.type
_entity_poly.pdbx_seq_one_letter_code
_entity_poly.pdbx_strand_id
1 'polypeptide(L)'
;MHIVLKSNRAKGPWSLKHRKNQSKITSMVYVYAHRFRVHVYRFANVGNHLHLLVKAKDRKDLADYLRVLAGRIAITVSGARKYVKRIGKFWNHLCWSRLVKWKKDFHFVQRYIFANELEAIDRSLRARVLKNPYLIPEDSS
;
A
#
# COMPACT_ATOMS: atom_id res chain seq x y z
N MET A 1 -9.88 6.54 3.80
CA MET A 1 -9.93 6.04 2.41
C MET A 1 -9.04 4.84 2.27
N HIS A 2 -9.54 3.79 1.62
CA HIS A 2 -8.76 2.61 1.28
C HIS A 2 -8.20 2.77 -0.13
N ILE A 3 -6.88 2.59 -0.28
CA ILE A 3 -6.16 2.79 -1.53
C ILE A 3 -5.35 1.55 -1.84
N VAL A 4 -5.36 1.13 -3.10
CA VAL A 4 -4.55 0.02 -3.59
C VAL A 4 -3.69 0.51 -4.76
N LEU A 5 -2.38 0.31 -4.62
CA LEU A 5 -1.41 0.52 -5.70
C LEU A 5 -0.92 -0.84 -6.17
N LYS A 6 -1.13 -1.19 -7.43
CA LYS A 6 -0.79 -2.50 -7.98
C LYS A 6 0.13 -2.40 -9.19
N SER A 7 1.10 -3.31 -9.27
CA SER A 7 2.00 -3.44 -10.41
C SER A 7 2.21 -4.90 -10.80
N ASN A 8 1.87 -5.24 -12.05
CA ASN A 8 2.20 -6.54 -12.63
C ASN A 8 3.71 -6.70 -12.90
N ARG A 9 4.47 -5.61 -12.84
CA ARG A 9 5.93 -5.60 -13.01
C ARG A 9 6.68 -5.86 -11.71
N ALA A 10 5.99 -5.81 -10.56
CA ALA A 10 6.57 -6.03 -9.24
C ALA A 10 6.83 -7.52 -8.99
N LYS A 11 7.81 -8.07 -9.71
CA LYS A 11 8.23 -9.48 -9.65
C LYS A 11 9.74 -9.59 -9.48
N GLY A 12 10.22 -10.65 -8.82
CA GLY A 12 11.64 -10.87 -8.63
C GLY A 12 12.30 -9.69 -7.92
N PRO A 13 13.41 -9.13 -8.47
CA PRO A 13 14.09 -7.98 -7.86
C PRO A 13 13.23 -6.71 -7.80
N TRP A 14 12.15 -6.65 -8.58
CA TRP A 14 11.20 -5.54 -8.60
C TRP A 14 10.02 -5.76 -7.66
N SER A 15 9.95 -6.90 -6.99
CA SER A 15 8.92 -7.12 -5.97
C SER A 15 9.01 -6.04 -4.90
N LEU A 16 7.85 -5.53 -4.49
CA LEU A 16 7.76 -4.54 -3.42
C LEU A 16 8.22 -5.11 -2.08
N LYS A 17 8.18 -6.44 -1.92
CA LYS A 17 8.68 -7.15 -0.74
C LYS A 17 10.15 -7.62 -0.88
N HIS A 18 10.80 -7.39 -2.00
CA HIS A 18 12.20 -7.73 -2.13
C HIS A 18 13.01 -7.01 -1.05
N ARG A 19 13.99 -7.71 -0.48
CA ARG A 19 14.80 -7.17 0.64
C ARG A 19 15.43 -5.81 0.35
N LYS A 20 15.74 -5.51 -0.92
CA LYS A 20 16.25 -4.20 -1.34
C LYS A 20 15.21 -3.08 -1.28
N ASN A 21 13.93 -3.44 -1.39
CA ASN A 21 12.84 -2.49 -1.59
C ASN A 21 11.97 -2.30 -0.37
N GLN A 22 11.74 -3.36 0.40
CA GLN A 22 10.71 -3.38 1.45
C GLN A 22 10.87 -2.28 2.50
N SER A 23 12.05 -2.13 3.07
CA SER A 23 12.30 -1.12 4.11
C SER A 23 12.23 0.30 3.54
N LYS A 24 12.73 0.50 2.32
CA LYS A 24 12.66 1.79 1.64
C LYS A 24 11.22 2.22 1.37
N ILE A 25 10.39 1.30 0.90
CA ILE A 25 8.97 1.55 0.64
C ILE A 25 8.24 1.90 1.93
N THR A 26 8.44 1.13 3.00
CA THR A 26 7.85 1.41 4.30
C THR A 26 8.24 2.80 4.80
N SER A 27 9.52 3.14 4.71
CA SER A 27 10.00 4.48 5.07
C SER A 27 9.31 5.59 4.24
N MET A 28 9.21 5.41 2.93
CA MET A 28 8.57 6.39 2.05
C MET A 28 7.09 6.59 2.39
N VAL A 29 6.37 5.51 2.69
CA VAL A 29 4.94 5.58 3.06
C VAL A 29 4.75 6.55 4.23
N TYR A 30 5.54 6.44 5.27
CA TYR A 30 5.37 7.26 6.48
C TYR A 30 6.01 8.63 6.38
N VAL A 31 7.18 8.75 5.73
CA VAL A 31 7.86 10.05 5.55
C VAL A 31 7.01 10.98 4.68
N TYR A 32 6.50 10.50 3.56
CA TYR A 32 5.66 11.33 2.70
C TYR A 32 4.27 11.58 3.28
N ALA A 33 3.73 10.62 4.05
CA ALA A 33 2.49 10.85 4.79
C ALA A 33 2.62 12.05 5.73
N HIS A 34 3.70 12.10 6.47
CA HIS A 34 3.99 13.24 7.35
C HIS A 34 4.14 14.55 6.55
N ARG A 35 4.88 14.52 5.45
CA ARG A 35 5.09 15.71 4.60
C ARG A 35 3.78 16.28 4.06
N PHE A 36 2.87 15.42 3.60
CA PHE A 36 1.60 15.83 2.99
C PHE A 36 0.42 15.81 3.97
N ARG A 37 0.67 15.69 5.25
CA ARG A 37 -0.37 15.70 6.30
C ARG A 37 -1.43 14.62 6.10
N VAL A 38 -0.99 13.44 5.71
CA VAL A 38 -1.82 12.26 5.57
C VAL A 38 -1.60 11.36 6.78
N HIS A 39 -2.68 10.93 7.42
CA HIS A 39 -2.62 9.95 8.49
C HIS A 39 -2.78 8.54 7.93
N VAL A 40 -1.82 7.67 8.22
CA VAL A 40 -1.85 6.26 7.80
C VAL A 40 -2.32 5.41 8.96
N TYR A 41 -3.52 4.84 8.83
CA TYR A 41 -4.07 3.92 9.82
C TYR A 41 -3.55 2.51 9.65
N ARG A 42 -3.40 2.08 8.40
CA ARG A 42 -2.92 0.75 8.06
C ARG A 42 -2.14 0.79 6.76
N PHE A 43 -1.04 0.07 6.73
CA PHE A 43 -0.24 -0.16 5.54
C PHE A 43 0.10 -1.65 5.44
N ALA A 44 -0.09 -2.24 4.27
CA ALA A 44 0.33 -3.61 3.99
C ALA A 44 0.99 -3.70 2.63
N ASN A 45 2.15 -4.34 2.61
CA ASN A 45 2.90 -4.64 1.40
C ASN A 45 2.80 -6.14 1.12
N VAL A 46 2.13 -6.51 0.03
CA VAL A 46 1.92 -7.93 -0.34
C VAL A 46 2.74 -8.35 -1.56
N GLY A 47 3.72 -7.55 -1.94
CA GLY A 47 4.70 -7.88 -2.97
C GLY A 47 4.41 -7.27 -4.33
N ASN A 48 3.22 -7.45 -4.88
CA ASN A 48 2.82 -6.88 -6.17
C ASN A 48 1.80 -5.74 -6.03
N HIS A 49 1.35 -5.47 -4.82
CA HIS A 49 0.49 -4.33 -4.53
C HIS A 49 0.64 -3.88 -3.08
N LEU A 50 0.26 -2.64 -2.84
CA LEU A 50 0.24 -2.01 -1.52
C LEU A 50 -1.19 -1.67 -1.16
N HIS A 51 -1.56 -1.95 0.09
CA HIS A 51 -2.79 -1.47 0.68
C HIS A 51 -2.50 -0.33 1.65
N LEU A 52 -3.24 0.75 1.53
CA LEU A 52 -3.15 1.91 2.40
C LEU A 52 -4.55 2.27 2.91
N LEU A 53 -4.70 2.37 4.21
CA LEU A 53 -5.89 2.93 4.84
C LEU A 53 -5.49 4.26 5.43
N VAL A 54 -5.96 5.35 4.82
CA VAL A 54 -5.47 6.70 5.10
C VAL A 54 -6.59 7.70 5.29
N LYS A 55 -6.26 8.80 5.95
CA LYS A 55 -7.09 9.98 6.07
C LYS A 55 -6.25 11.22 5.79
N ALA A 56 -6.75 12.10 4.94
CA ALA A 56 -6.17 13.41 4.69
C ALA A 56 -7.19 14.49 5.01
N LYS A 57 -6.72 15.68 5.42
CA LYS A 57 -7.59 16.80 5.71
C LYS A 57 -8.29 17.31 4.46
N ASP A 58 -7.55 17.38 3.35
CA ASP A 58 -8.11 17.79 2.07
C ASP A 58 -7.67 16.87 0.92
N ARG A 59 -8.39 16.99 -0.18
CA ARG A 59 -8.22 16.15 -1.36
C ARG A 59 -6.88 16.38 -2.05
N LYS A 60 -6.39 17.62 -2.02
CA LYS A 60 -5.12 17.99 -2.64
C LYS A 60 -3.95 17.32 -1.94
N ASP A 61 -3.92 17.32 -0.62
CA ASP A 61 -2.87 16.68 0.17
C ASP A 61 -2.80 15.18 -0.15
N LEU A 62 -3.96 14.52 -0.23
CA LEU A 62 -4.01 13.11 -0.59
C LEU A 62 -3.50 12.85 -2.01
N ALA A 63 -3.92 13.66 -2.97
CA ALA A 63 -3.50 13.52 -4.36
C ALA A 63 -1.99 13.74 -4.52
N ASP A 64 -1.43 14.75 -3.87
CA ASP A 64 0.01 15.02 -3.87
C ASP A 64 0.80 13.89 -3.21
N TYR A 65 0.31 13.38 -2.07
CA TYR A 65 0.90 12.24 -1.39
C TYR A 65 0.99 11.01 -2.30
N LEU A 66 -0.11 10.63 -2.92
CA LEU A 66 -0.16 9.45 -3.78
C LEU A 66 0.72 9.60 -5.01
N ARG A 67 0.72 10.78 -5.62
CA ARG A 67 1.55 11.06 -6.79
C ARG A 67 3.04 10.95 -6.47
N VAL A 68 3.48 11.56 -5.39
CA VAL A 68 4.89 11.52 -4.99
C VAL A 68 5.29 10.13 -4.54
N LEU A 69 4.46 9.48 -3.71
CA LEU A 69 4.72 8.12 -3.21
C LEU A 69 4.86 7.12 -4.36
N ALA A 70 3.87 7.08 -5.25
CA ALA A 70 3.87 6.16 -6.39
C ALA A 70 5.08 6.38 -7.31
N GLY A 71 5.40 7.64 -7.62
CA GLY A 71 6.54 8.00 -8.45
C GLY A 71 7.86 7.59 -7.83
N ARG A 72 8.04 7.85 -6.54
CA ARG A 72 9.29 7.52 -5.83
C ARG A 72 9.49 6.02 -5.66
N ILE A 73 8.43 5.29 -5.37
CA ILE A 73 8.50 3.82 -5.30
C ILE A 73 8.90 3.25 -6.66
N ALA A 74 8.26 3.70 -7.73
CA ALA A 74 8.59 3.24 -9.09
C ALA A 74 10.06 3.48 -9.44
N ILE A 75 10.60 4.65 -9.14
CA ILE A 75 12.02 4.97 -9.37
C ILE A 75 12.94 4.08 -8.52
N THR A 76 12.64 3.93 -7.25
CA THR A 76 13.47 3.15 -6.32
C THR A 76 13.51 1.68 -6.72
N VAL A 77 12.37 1.09 -7.06
CA VAL A 77 12.27 -0.33 -7.42
C VAL A 77 12.87 -0.63 -8.78
N SER A 78 12.60 0.20 -9.78
CA SER A 78 13.07 -0.01 -11.15
C SER A 78 14.51 0.47 -11.40
N GLY A 79 15.08 1.23 -10.48
CA GLY A 79 16.40 1.85 -10.68
C GLY A 79 16.42 2.90 -11.78
N ALA A 80 15.27 3.45 -12.16
CA ALA A 80 15.20 4.47 -13.21
C ALA A 80 16.01 5.71 -12.83
N ARG A 81 16.80 6.18 -13.78
CA ARG A 81 17.64 7.37 -13.63
C ARG A 81 17.27 8.40 -14.71
N LYS A 82 17.68 9.65 -14.50
CA LYS A 82 17.39 10.76 -15.42
C LYS A 82 17.71 10.44 -16.89
N TYR A 83 18.76 9.66 -17.15
CA TYR A 83 19.23 9.34 -18.50
C TYR A 83 18.98 7.89 -18.91
N VAL A 84 18.37 7.09 -18.05
CA VAL A 84 18.00 5.69 -18.36
C VAL A 84 16.51 5.63 -18.59
N LYS A 85 16.13 5.43 -19.84
CA LYS A 85 14.72 5.35 -20.22
C LYS A 85 14.05 4.15 -19.53
N ARG A 86 13.04 4.42 -18.74
CA ARG A 86 12.22 3.40 -18.14
C ARG A 86 11.36 2.72 -19.21
N ILE A 87 11.42 1.38 -19.28
CA ILE A 87 10.60 0.61 -20.20
C ILE A 87 9.16 0.59 -19.69
N GLY A 88 8.33 1.51 -20.17
CA GLY A 88 6.92 1.57 -19.87
C GLY A 88 6.57 1.98 -18.43
N LYS A 89 5.30 1.87 -18.10
CA LYS A 89 4.73 2.32 -16.83
C LYS A 89 4.87 1.24 -15.76
N PHE A 90 5.40 1.60 -14.61
CA PHE A 90 5.56 0.64 -13.51
C PHE A 90 4.21 0.19 -12.92
N TRP A 91 3.35 1.15 -12.54
CA TRP A 91 2.03 0.87 -11.98
C TRP A 91 1.03 0.52 -13.09
N ASN A 92 0.14 -0.42 -12.82
CA ASN A 92 -0.83 -0.90 -13.81
C ASN A 92 -1.76 0.20 -14.31
N HIS A 93 -2.39 0.90 -13.36
CA HIS A 93 -3.37 1.96 -13.62
C HIS A 93 -3.24 3.02 -12.54
N LEU A 94 -4.14 4.00 -12.58
CA LEU A 94 -4.37 4.89 -11.46
C LEU A 94 -4.71 4.05 -10.21
N CYS A 95 -4.32 4.54 -9.05
CA CYS A 95 -4.60 3.85 -7.81
C CYS A 95 -6.11 3.62 -7.65
N TRP A 96 -6.48 2.40 -7.28
CA TRP A 96 -7.84 2.12 -6.86
C TRP A 96 -8.07 2.75 -5.51
N SER A 97 -9.19 3.45 -5.34
CA SER A 97 -9.54 4.09 -4.08
C SER A 97 -11.02 3.92 -3.76
N ARG A 98 -11.31 3.79 -2.49
CA ARG A 98 -12.67 3.68 -1.96
C ARG A 98 -12.79 4.48 -0.67
N LEU A 99 -13.88 5.24 -0.56
CA LEU A 99 -14.24 5.87 0.70
C LEU A 99 -14.62 4.78 1.72
N VAL A 100 -14.10 4.92 2.92
CA VAL A 100 -14.38 4.00 4.03
C VAL A 100 -15.10 4.79 5.11
N LYS A 101 -16.31 4.37 5.42
CA LYS A 101 -17.06 4.92 6.55
C LYS A 101 -16.47 4.43 7.86
N TRP A 102 -16.43 5.30 8.85
CA TRP A 102 -15.99 4.93 10.19
C TRP A 102 -16.92 3.86 10.79
N LYS A 103 -16.38 3.04 11.69
CA LYS A 103 -17.02 1.89 12.35
C LYS A 103 -17.00 0.63 11.49
N LYS A 104 -18.14 0.17 10.96
CA LYS A 104 -18.27 -1.11 10.24
C LYS A 104 -17.31 -1.24 9.07
N ASP A 105 -17.29 -0.24 8.18
CA ASP A 105 -16.46 -0.28 6.97
C ASP A 105 -14.98 -0.25 7.32
N PHE A 106 -14.59 0.52 8.32
CA PHE A 106 -13.21 0.62 8.77
C PHE A 106 -12.68 -0.74 9.25
N HIS A 107 -13.43 -1.42 10.11
CA HIS A 107 -13.07 -2.75 10.59
C HIS A 107 -13.04 -3.79 9.48
N PHE A 108 -14.00 -3.74 8.57
CA PHE A 108 -14.05 -4.63 7.42
C PHE A 108 -12.81 -4.45 6.52
N VAL A 109 -12.44 -3.22 6.22
CA VAL A 109 -11.27 -2.91 5.38
C VAL A 109 -9.97 -3.32 6.07
N GLN A 110 -9.82 -3.05 7.36
CA GLN A 110 -8.66 -3.51 8.12
C GLN A 110 -8.53 -5.03 8.07
N ARG A 111 -9.63 -5.75 8.28
CA ARG A 111 -9.66 -7.21 8.20
C ARG A 111 -9.28 -7.71 6.80
N TYR A 112 -9.79 -7.06 5.77
CA TYR A 112 -9.46 -7.37 4.38
C TYR A 112 -7.97 -7.17 4.09
N ILE A 113 -7.40 -6.05 4.51
CA ILE A 113 -5.98 -5.76 4.35
C ILE A 113 -5.13 -6.78 5.10
N PHE A 114 -5.49 -7.11 6.33
CA PHE A 114 -4.79 -8.10 7.14
C PHE A 114 -4.84 -9.49 6.50
N ALA A 115 -5.99 -9.87 5.94
CA ALA A 115 -6.13 -11.14 5.25
C ALA A 115 -5.23 -11.21 4.00
N ASN A 116 -5.12 -10.13 3.24
CA ASN A 116 -4.21 -10.06 2.09
C ASN A 116 -2.74 -10.11 2.50
N GLU A 117 -2.39 -9.48 3.61
CA GLU A 117 -1.05 -9.55 4.18
C GLU A 117 -0.69 -10.97 4.59
N LEU A 118 -1.61 -11.69 5.22
CA LEU A 118 -1.43 -13.10 5.59
C LEU A 118 -1.37 -14.02 4.38
N GLU A 119 -2.09 -13.72 3.31
CA GLU A 119 -2.04 -14.51 2.07
C GLU A 119 -0.64 -14.57 1.48
N ALA A 120 0.14 -13.51 1.65
CA ALA A 120 1.54 -13.49 1.21
C ALA A 120 2.42 -14.45 2.02
N ILE A 121 1.96 -14.88 3.19
CA ILE A 121 2.65 -15.83 4.08
C ILE A 121 2.07 -17.25 3.88
N ASP A 122 0.75 -17.38 3.99
CA ASP A 122 0.05 -18.65 3.87
C ASP A 122 -1.41 -18.44 3.43
N ARG A 123 -1.74 -18.96 2.27
CA ARG A 123 -3.09 -18.84 1.71
C ARG A 123 -4.18 -19.43 2.61
N SER A 124 -3.86 -20.44 3.41
CA SER A 124 -4.84 -21.07 4.31
C SER A 124 -5.30 -20.14 5.43
N LEU A 125 -4.43 -19.26 5.90
CA LEU A 125 -4.72 -18.31 6.96
C LEU A 125 -5.72 -17.24 6.56
N ARG A 126 -5.74 -16.85 5.29
CA ARG A 126 -6.68 -15.86 4.78
C ARG A 126 -8.14 -16.25 5.03
N ALA A 127 -8.50 -17.49 4.69
CA ALA A 127 -9.86 -17.98 4.90
C ALA A 127 -10.27 -17.94 6.37
N ARG A 128 -9.35 -18.28 7.28
CA ARG A 128 -9.59 -18.25 8.73
C ARG A 128 -9.85 -16.82 9.23
N VAL A 129 -9.06 -15.85 8.78
CA VAL A 129 -9.22 -14.44 9.17
C VAL A 129 -10.56 -13.88 8.69
N LEU A 130 -10.94 -14.16 7.46
CA LEU A 130 -12.20 -13.66 6.90
C LEU A 130 -13.43 -14.27 7.58
N LYS A 131 -13.31 -15.51 8.10
CA LYS A 131 -14.39 -16.19 8.84
C LYS A 131 -14.47 -15.77 10.29
N ASN A 132 -13.38 -15.27 10.86
CA ASN A 132 -13.34 -14.89 12.28
C ASN A 132 -13.01 -13.42 12.44
N PRO A 133 -14.00 -12.56 12.74
CA PRO A 133 -13.78 -11.13 12.87
C PRO A 133 -12.90 -10.74 14.07
N TYR A 134 -12.67 -11.66 15.01
CA TYR A 134 -11.85 -11.39 16.20
C TYR A 134 -10.35 -11.60 15.98
N LEU A 135 -9.93 -12.06 14.80
CA LEU A 135 -8.52 -12.23 14.45
C LEU A 135 -7.89 -10.97 13.81
N ILE A 136 -8.53 -9.82 13.94
CA ILE A 136 -7.92 -8.56 13.52
C ILE A 136 -6.93 -8.14 14.59
N PRO A 137 -5.67 -7.84 14.24
CA PRO A 137 -4.76 -7.28 15.22
C PRO A 137 -5.36 -5.97 15.73
N GLU A 138 -5.38 -5.81 17.04
CA GLU A 138 -5.68 -4.53 17.67
C GLU A 138 -4.54 -3.59 17.29
N ASP A 139 -4.67 -2.98 16.15
CA ASP A 139 -3.74 -1.96 15.76
C ASP A 139 -4.14 -0.68 16.47
N SER A 140 -3.35 -0.37 17.44
CA SER A 140 -3.34 0.95 18.01
C SER A 140 -3.35 1.98 16.90
N SER A 141 -4.39 2.71 16.89
CA SER A 141 -4.54 3.96 16.19
C SER A 141 -3.21 4.70 15.94
#